data_979847ab0dc2bf7d4605cb3d3c90e7c7
#
_entry.id   979847ab0dc2bf7d4605cb3d3c90e7c7
#
_cell.length_a   1.000
_cell.length_b   1.000
_cell.length_c   1.000
_cell.angle_alpha   90.00
_cell.angle_beta   90.00
_cell.angle_gamma   90.00
#
_symmetry.space_group_name_H-M   'P 1'
#
loop_
_entity.id
_entity.type
_entity.pdbx_description
1 polymer ?
#
loop_
_entity_poly.entity_id
_entity_poly.type
_entity_poly.pdbx_seq_one_letter_code
_entity_poly.pdbx_strand_id
1 'polypeptide(L)'
;MSGWFFYALWYNEASTVAERISILSYKFLLFDLDHTLLDFDTAEDIALTHFLEEQGVTEIQTYKDYYIPMNKGLWRDLEQGKITKSELVNTRFSRLFSHFDIGKDGAELALLYQQHIAQQGQTYAGASELLDSLTEADYEIYGATNGITAIQTGRMANSDISPYFNHIFISEKMGTQKPEALFYEKIAEQIADFDLSQALMIGDSLTADIAGANNAGLDSIWYNPKKLMNNSSV
;
A
#
# COMPACT_ATOMS: atom_id res chain seq x y z
N MET A 1 5.60 -28.02 2.09
CA MET A 1 5.49 -27.20 0.92
C MET A 1 4.03 -27.07 0.52
N SER A 2 3.20 -26.58 1.36
CA SER A 2 1.77 -26.41 1.12
C SER A 2 1.43 -24.96 1.46
N GLY A 3 1.44 -24.10 0.42
CA GLY A 3 0.94 -22.75 0.54
C GLY A 3 -0.54 -22.78 0.84
N TRP A 4 -0.90 -22.45 2.06
CA TRP A 4 -2.29 -22.34 2.47
C TRP A 4 -2.76 -20.92 2.14
N PHE A 5 -3.57 -20.81 1.10
CA PHE A 5 -4.26 -19.56 0.78
C PHE A 5 -5.42 -19.36 1.74
N PHE A 6 -5.34 -18.31 2.57
CA PHE A 6 -6.47 -17.90 3.41
C PHE A 6 -7.16 -16.69 2.79
N TYR A 7 -8.44 -16.83 2.45
CA TYR A 7 -9.32 -15.72 2.11
C TYR A 7 -9.85 -15.10 3.39
N ALA A 8 -9.34 -13.92 3.77
CA ALA A 8 -9.89 -13.16 4.88
C ALA A 8 -11.01 -12.23 4.37
N LEU A 9 -12.21 -12.38 4.92
CA LEU A 9 -13.37 -11.52 4.67
C LEU A 9 -13.46 -10.51 5.82
N TRP A 10 -13.23 -9.23 5.54
CA TRP A 10 -13.17 -8.17 6.54
C TRP A 10 -14.52 -7.73 7.14
N TYR A 11 -15.66 -8.10 6.61
CA TYR A 11 -16.92 -7.41 6.93
C TYR A 11 -17.77 -7.99 8.06
N ASN A 12 -17.28 -8.96 8.88
CA ASN A 12 -17.93 -9.37 10.15
C ASN A 12 -17.05 -10.26 11.04
N GLU A 13 -15.75 -10.32 10.83
CA GLU A 13 -14.90 -11.35 11.42
C GLU A 13 -13.51 -10.85 11.86
N ALA A 14 -13.37 -9.60 12.37
CA ALA A 14 -12.08 -9.14 12.94
C ALA A 14 -11.58 -10.10 14.02
N SER A 15 -12.48 -10.65 14.85
CA SER A 15 -12.16 -11.70 15.82
C SER A 15 -11.67 -12.99 15.16
N THR A 16 -12.22 -13.37 14.01
CA THR A 16 -11.86 -14.61 13.30
C THR A 16 -10.48 -14.52 12.62
N VAL A 17 -10.08 -13.34 12.18
CA VAL A 17 -8.73 -13.12 11.62
C VAL A 17 -7.68 -13.17 12.74
N ALA A 18 -7.92 -12.47 13.86
CA ALA A 18 -7.05 -12.51 15.03
C ALA A 18 -6.93 -13.92 15.61
N GLU A 19 -8.04 -14.67 15.73
CA GLU A 19 -8.04 -16.07 16.18
C GLU A 19 -7.27 -16.99 15.24
N ARG A 20 -7.36 -16.80 13.92
CA ARG A 20 -6.62 -17.61 12.95
C ARG A 20 -5.13 -17.30 12.95
N ILE A 21 -4.74 -16.03 13.09
CA ILE A 21 -3.34 -15.64 13.25
C ILE A 21 -2.76 -16.24 14.55
N SER A 22 -3.52 -16.26 15.66
CA SER A 22 -3.07 -16.81 16.95
C SER A 22 -2.78 -18.32 16.93
N ILE A 23 -3.39 -19.08 16.01
CA ILE A 23 -3.14 -20.53 15.86
C ILE A 23 -1.76 -20.81 15.23
N LEU A 24 -1.16 -19.83 14.54
CA LEU A 24 0.03 -19.98 13.71
C LEU A 24 1.20 -19.21 14.33
N SER A 25 1.51 -19.27 15.57
CA SER A 25 2.76 -18.80 16.25
C SER A 25 3.51 -17.60 15.62
N TYR A 26 2.80 -16.69 14.89
CA TYR A 26 3.42 -15.47 14.38
C TYR A 26 3.63 -14.47 15.53
N LYS A 27 4.65 -13.63 15.37
CA LYS A 27 4.97 -12.52 16.26
C LYS A 27 5.01 -11.19 15.50
N PHE A 28 5.55 -11.21 14.30
CA PHE A 28 5.80 -10.02 13.48
C PHE A 28 4.79 -9.93 12.35
N LEU A 29 3.95 -8.89 12.34
CA LEU A 29 2.95 -8.67 11.31
C LEU A 29 3.38 -7.49 10.44
N LEU A 30 3.64 -7.74 9.16
CA LEU A 30 3.99 -6.74 8.16
C LEU A 30 2.73 -6.41 7.34
N PHE A 31 2.18 -5.23 7.51
CA PHE A 31 1.03 -4.79 6.74
C PHE A 31 1.43 -3.89 5.58
N ASP A 32 0.94 -4.18 4.40
CA ASP A 32 0.82 -3.13 3.41
C ASP A 32 -0.17 -2.06 3.88
N LEU A 33 -0.07 -0.84 3.36
CA LEU A 33 -0.88 0.28 3.80
C LEU A 33 -2.02 0.59 2.82
N ASP A 34 -1.68 0.97 1.59
CA ASP A 34 -2.65 1.44 0.59
C ASP A 34 -3.49 0.27 0.05
N HIS A 35 -4.82 0.43 0.02
CA HIS A 35 -5.77 -0.62 -0.32
C HIS A 35 -5.82 -1.82 0.65
N THR A 36 -5.00 -1.79 1.72
CA THR A 36 -5.00 -2.81 2.78
C THR A 36 -5.58 -2.27 4.08
N LEU A 37 -4.99 -1.25 4.68
CA LEU A 37 -5.47 -0.56 5.88
C LEU A 37 -5.95 0.86 5.58
N LEU A 38 -5.22 1.59 4.72
CA LEU A 38 -5.57 2.93 4.28
C LEU A 38 -6.50 2.86 3.06
N ASP A 39 -7.62 3.56 3.13
CA ASP A 39 -8.56 3.72 2.00
C ASP A 39 -7.97 4.67 0.96
N PHE A 40 -7.17 4.09 0.06
CA PHE A 40 -6.51 4.86 -0.99
C PHE A 40 -7.50 5.36 -2.03
N ASP A 41 -8.55 4.61 -2.35
CA ASP A 41 -9.55 5.01 -3.34
C ASP A 41 -10.23 6.33 -2.90
N THR A 42 -10.65 6.43 -1.63
CA THR A 42 -11.21 7.66 -1.06
C THR A 42 -10.18 8.78 -0.98
N ALA A 43 -8.97 8.48 -0.54
CA ALA A 43 -7.89 9.46 -0.42
C ALA A 43 -7.49 10.04 -1.79
N GLU A 44 -7.34 9.20 -2.82
CA GLU A 44 -7.05 9.62 -4.19
C GLU A 44 -8.17 10.48 -4.77
N ASP A 45 -9.44 10.11 -4.54
CA ASP A 45 -10.59 10.86 -5.01
C ASP A 45 -10.61 12.28 -4.48
N ILE A 46 -10.43 12.44 -3.16
CA ILE A 46 -10.41 13.76 -2.50
C ILE A 46 -9.20 14.59 -2.97
N ALA A 47 -8.01 14.00 -2.90
CA ALA A 47 -6.78 14.71 -3.25
C ALA A 47 -6.76 15.12 -4.73
N LEU A 48 -7.23 14.26 -5.62
CA LEU A 48 -7.27 14.53 -7.06
C LEU A 48 -8.32 15.60 -7.39
N THR A 49 -9.46 15.63 -6.68
CA THR A 49 -10.45 16.71 -6.81
C THR A 49 -9.81 18.06 -6.51
N HIS A 50 -9.23 18.22 -5.32
CA HIS A 50 -8.64 19.49 -4.88
C HIS A 50 -7.49 19.91 -5.79
N PHE A 51 -6.64 18.95 -6.17
CA PHE A 51 -5.53 19.22 -7.09
C PHE A 51 -6.02 19.71 -8.47
N LEU A 52 -7.03 19.08 -9.06
CA LEU A 52 -7.57 19.45 -10.36
C LEU A 52 -8.29 20.81 -10.32
N GLU A 53 -9.03 21.09 -9.23
CA GLU A 53 -9.64 22.40 -8.98
C GLU A 53 -8.58 23.49 -8.92
N GLU A 54 -7.48 23.29 -8.18
CA GLU A 54 -6.34 24.21 -8.10
C GLU A 54 -5.69 24.44 -9.46
N GLN A 55 -5.69 23.41 -10.32
CA GLN A 55 -5.20 23.53 -11.70
C GLN A 55 -6.17 24.21 -12.66
N GLY A 56 -7.37 24.66 -12.19
CA GLY A 56 -8.40 25.33 -12.98
C GLY A 56 -9.21 24.38 -13.86
N VAL A 57 -9.21 23.08 -13.58
CA VAL A 57 -10.02 22.09 -14.31
C VAL A 57 -11.47 22.18 -13.84
N THR A 58 -12.42 22.26 -14.77
CA THR A 58 -13.87 22.25 -14.49
C THR A 58 -14.50 20.87 -14.68
N GLU A 59 -13.95 20.07 -15.60
CA GLU A 59 -14.44 18.73 -15.92
C GLU A 59 -13.75 17.65 -15.07
N ILE A 60 -13.80 17.81 -13.73
CA ILE A 60 -13.03 17.00 -12.76
C ILE A 60 -13.20 15.51 -13.02
N GLN A 61 -14.43 15.03 -13.18
CA GLN A 61 -14.71 13.60 -13.37
C GLN A 61 -14.07 13.05 -14.64
N THR A 62 -14.10 13.80 -15.73
CA THR A 62 -13.47 13.40 -17.01
C THR A 62 -11.96 13.20 -16.85
N TYR A 63 -11.29 14.08 -16.08
CA TYR A 63 -9.88 13.95 -15.80
C TYR A 63 -9.58 12.75 -14.88
N LYS A 64 -10.41 12.49 -13.86
CA LYS A 64 -10.30 11.32 -13.00
C LYS A 64 -10.48 10.01 -13.78
N ASP A 65 -11.47 9.94 -14.66
CA ASP A 65 -11.78 8.75 -15.47
C ASP A 65 -10.59 8.34 -16.36
N TYR A 66 -9.79 9.30 -16.81
CA TYR A 66 -8.55 9.01 -17.52
C TYR A 66 -7.39 8.72 -16.57
N TYR A 67 -7.19 9.54 -15.53
CA TYR A 67 -6.03 9.46 -14.65
C TYR A 67 -5.98 8.15 -13.86
N ILE A 68 -7.06 7.75 -13.19
CA ILE A 68 -7.06 6.61 -12.28
C ILE A 68 -6.60 5.31 -12.96
N PRO A 69 -7.19 4.89 -14.09
CA PRO A 69 -6.74 3.67 -14.77
C PRO A 69 -5.31 3.80 -15.34
N MET A 70 -4.94 4.97 -15.84
CA MET A 70 -3.60 5.26 -16.35
C MET A 70 -2.55 5.16 -15.22
N ASN A 71 -2.77 5.82 -14.07
CA ASN A 71 -1.91 5.78 -12.90
C ASN A 71 -1.76 4.36 -12.36
N LYS A 72 -2.87 3.62 -12.26
CA LYS A 72 -2.84 2.20 -11.86
C LYS A 72 -2.01 1.33 -12.81
N GLY A 73 -2.05 1.63 -14.10
CA GLY A 73 -1.19 0.99 -15.10
C GLY A 73 0.30 1.26 -14.86
N LEU A 74 0.65 2.51 -14.54
CA LEU A 74 2.03 2.90 -14.25
C LEU A 74 2.59 2.21 -12.98
N TRP A 75 1.79 2.09 -11.92
CA TRP A 75 2.19 1.36 -10.72
C TRP A 75 2.44 -0.12 -11.00
N ARG A 76 1.59 -0.76 -11.82
CA ARG A 76 1.81 -2.14 -12.29
C ARG A 76 3.10 -2.27 -13.11
N ASP A 77 3.38 -1.33 -13.99
CA ASP A 77 4.62 -1.34 -14.78
C ASP A 77 5.86 -1.13 -13.90
N LEU A 78 5.76 -0.36 -12.82
CA LEU A 78 6.81 -0.23 -11.80
C LEU A 78 7.05 -1.57 -11.07
N GLU A 79 5.99 -2.24 -10.60
CA GLU A 79 6.09 -3.55 -9.94
C GLU A 79 6.74 -4.61 -10.84
N GLN A 80 6.53 -4.50 -12.16
CA GLN A 80 7.13 -5.38 -13.17
C GLN A 80 8.54 -4.95 -13.60
N GLY A 81 9.09 -3.87 -13.01
CA GLY A 81 10.42 -3.35 -13.36
C GLY A 81 10.52 -2.71 -14.75
N LYS A 82 9.40 -2.40 -15.41
CA LYS A 82 9.38 -1.79 -16.75
C LYS A 82 9.70 -0.30 -16.74
N ILE A 83 9.37 0.38 -15.64
CA ILE A 83 9.65 1.80 -15.42
C ILE A 83 10.23 2.01 -14.02
N THR A 84 10.91 3.13 -13.83
CA THR A 84 11.40 3.56 -12.52
C THR A 84 10.33 4.34 -11.75
N LYS A 85 10.44 4.38 -10.40
CA LYS A 85 9.58 5.21 -9.56
C LYS A 85 9.68 6.70 -9.93
N SER A 86 10.88 7.19 -10.23
CA SER A 86 11.09 8.57 -10.68
C SER A 86 10.34 8.87 -11.98
N GLU A 87 10.39 7.94 -12.94
CA GLU A 87 9.65 8.09 -14.19
C GLU A 87 8.13 8.12 -13.95
N LEU A 88 7.60 7.19 -13.16
CA LEU A 88 6.19 7.16 -12.79
C LEU A 88 5.76 8.50 -12.19
N VAL A 89 6.46 8.95 -11.13
CA VAL A 89 6.10 10.15 -10.37
C VAL A 89 6.15 11.39 -11.24
N ASN A 90 7.21 11.55 -12.04
CA ASN A 90 7.44 12.77 -12.81
C ASN A 90 6.65 12.83 -14.11
N THR A 91 6.05 11.72 -14.59
CA THR A 91 5.35 11.72 -15.88
C THR A 91 3.85 11.55 -15.78
N ARG A 92 3.29 11.02 -14.70
CA ARG A 92 1.85 10.72 -14.60
C ARG A 92 0.97 11.93 -14.84
N PHE A 93 1.32 13.11 -14.32
CA PHE A 93 0.53 14.32 -14.50
C PHE A 93 0.77 15.00 -15.84
N SER A 94 1.99 14.98 -16.38
CA SER A 94 2.20 15.44 -17.76
C SER A 94 1.43 14.59 -18.76
N ARG A 95 1.35 13.26 -18.55
CA ARG A 95 0.50 12.36 -19.37
C ARG A 95 -0.98 12.71 -19.25
N LEU A 96 -1.46 12.98 -18.02
CA LEU A 96 -2.84 13.40 -17.78
C LEU A 96 -3.16 14.66 -18.59
N PHE A 97 -2.41 15.74 -18.39
CA PHE A 97 -2.71 17.01 -19.04
C PHE A 97 -2.47 16.98 -20.54
N SER A 98 -1.46 16.24 -21.03
CA SER A 98 -1.22 16.05 -22.46
C SER A 98 -2.37 15.33 -23.18
N HIS A 99 -3.07 14.43 -22.47
CA HIS A 99 -4.26 13.77 -23.02
C HIS A 99 -5.38 14.78 -23.36
N PHE A 100 -5.41 15.92 -22.67
CA PHE A 100 -6.35 17.03 -22.93
C PHE A 100 -5.69 18.21 -23.67
N ASP A 101 -4.64 17.95 -24.42
CA ASP A 101 -3.90 18.94 -25.22
C ASP A 101 -3.30 20.10 -24.40
N ILE A 102 -3.05 19.88 -23.09
CA ILE A 102 -2.45 20.87 -22.19
C ILE A 102 -1.02 20.42 -21.82
N GLY A 103 -0.03 21.21 -22.22
CA GLY A 103 1.37 20.99 -21.82
C GLY A 103 1.62 21.50 -20.41
N LYS A 104 1.99 20.62 -19.48
CA LYS A 104 2.39 20.97 -18.09
C LYS A 104 3.61 20.16 -17.64
N ASP A 105 4.39 20.72 -16.73
CA ASP A 105 5.53 20.02 -16.09
C ASP A 105 5.01 18.98 -15.11
N GLY A 106 5.30 17.72 -15.40
CA GLY A 106 4.81 16.60 -14.61
C GLY A 106 5.47 16.52 -13.23
N ALA A 107 6.72 16.95 -13.09
CA ALA A 107 7.44 16.92 -11.82
C ALA A 107 6.90 17.99 -10.85
N GLU A 108 6.65 19.20 -11.33
CA GLU A 108 6.02 20.27 -10.55
C GLU A 108 4.63 19.85 -10.08
N LEU A 109 3.80 19.34 -10.99
CA LEU A 109 2.46 18.86 -10.66
C LEU A 109 2.48 17.69 -9.68
N ALA A 110 3.47 16.81 -9.76
CA ALA A 110 3.62 15.71 -8.81
C ALA A 110 3.87 16.22 -7.38
N LEU A 111 4.66 17.27 -7.21
CA LEU A 111 4.90 17.88 -5.89
C LEU A 111 3.63 18.53 -5.32
N LEU A 112 2.84 19.21 -6.16
CA LEU A 112 1.56 19.79 -5.74
C LEU A 112 0.56 18.71 -5.31
N TYR A 113 0.40 17.67 -6.14
CA TYR A 113 -0.47 16.54 -5.80
C TYR A 113 -0.04 15.82 -4.52
N GLN A 114 1.26 15.68 -4.28
CA GLN A 114 1.78 15.06 -3.04
C GLN A 114 1.30 15.81 -1.79
N GLN A 115 1.16 17.14 -1.85
CA GLN A 115 0.67 17.93 -0.72
C GLN A 115 -0.79 17.60 -0.40
N HIS A 116 -1.63 17.41 -1.42
CA HIS A 116 -3.04 17.04 -1.22
C HIS A 116 -3.21 15.62 -0.70
N ILE A 117 -2.54 14.64 -1.31
CA ILE A 117 -2.71 13.23 -0.93
C ILE A 117 -2.07 12.93 0.45
N ALA A 118 -0.99 13.61 0.82
CA ALA A 118 -0.35 13.45 2.12
C ALA A 118 -1.23 13.88 3.31
N GLN A 119 -2.27 14.67 3.07
CA GLN A 119 -3.24 15.08 4.09
C GLN A 119 -4.37 14.06 4.28
N GLN A 120 -4.42 13.01 3.47
CA GLN A 120 -5.52 12.03 3.45
C GLN A 120 -5.14 10.79 4.26
N GLY A 121 -5.69 10.68 5.49
CA GLY A 121 -5.40 9.59 6.42
C GLY A 121 -6.54 8.58 6.58
N GLN A 122 -7.53 8.55 5.67
CA GLN A 122 -8.70 7.67 5.77
C GLN A 122 -8.29 6.20 5.80
N THR A 123 -8.96 5.44 6.67
CA THR A 123 -8.78 4.01 6.85
C THR A 123 -10.01 3.24 6.40
N TYR A 124 -9.85 1.97 6.06
CA TYR A 124 -11.01 1.10 5.88
C TYR A 124 -11.71 0.84 7.21
N ALA A 125 -13.05 0.68 7.15
CA ALA A 125 -13.83 0.31 8.32
C ALA A 125 -13.32 -1.00 8.93
N GLY A 126 -13.11 -1.02 10.24
CA GLY A 126 -12.58 -2.18 10.97
C GLY A 126 -11.05 -2.24 11.05
N ALA A 127 -10.32 -1.31 10.42
CA ALA A 127 -8.85 -1.33 10.46
C ALA A 127 -8.32 -1.05 11.87
N SER A 128 -8.85 -0.02 12.56
CA SER A 128 -8.44 0.32 13.92
C SER A 128 -8.80 -0.79 14.91
N GLU A 129 -10.01 -1.35 14.82
CA GLU A 129 -10.47 -2.45 15.68
C GLU A 129 -9.63 -3.73 15.49
N LEU A 130 -9.20 -4.00 14.26
CA LEU A 130 -8.28 -5.11 14.01
C LEU A 130 -6.93 -4.86 14.69
N LEU A 131 -6.34 -3.67 14.48
CA LEU A 131 -5.02 -3.34 15.03
C LEU A 131 -5.06 -3.27 16.57
N ASP A 132 -6.15 -2.80 17.18
CA ASP A 132 -6.40 -2.89 18.62
C ASP A 132 -6.31 -4.34 19.10
N SER A 133 -7.07 -5.23 18.46
CA SER A 133 -7.12 -6.65 18.84
C SER A 133 -5.76 -7.35 18.70
N LEU A 134 -5.00 -6.99 17.66
CA LEU A 134 -3.66 -7.54 17.43
C LEU A 134 -2.64 -7.01 18.47
N THR A 135 -2.75 -5.73 18.85
CA THR A 135 -1.91 -5.12 19.87
C THR A 135 -2.21 -5.74 21.26
N GLU A 136 -3.49 -5.95 21.60
CA GLU A 136 -3.90 -6.63 22.82
C GLU A 136 -3.41 -8.09 22.89
N ALA A 137 -3.19 -8.71 21.75
CA ALA A 137 -2.63 -10.07 21.64
C ALA A 137 -1.09 -10.11 21.55
N ASP A 138 -0.40 -9.00 21.87
CA ASP A 138 1.07 -8.86 21.89
C ASP A 138 1.77 -9.08 20.55
N TYR A 139 1.09 -8.84 19.41
CA TYR A 139 1.74 -8.82 18.10
C TYR A 139 2.57 -7.55 17.90
N GLU A 140 3.71 -7.67 17.25
CA GLU A 140 4.50 -6.56 16.76
C GLU A 140 4.06 -6.18 15.37
N ILE A 141 3.55 -4.94 15.21
CA ILE A 141 2.91 -4.47 13.97
C ILE A 141 3.84 -3.51 13.23
N TYR A 142 4.06 -3.77 11.96
CA TYR A 142 4.93 -2.99 11.07
C TYR A 142 4.23 -2.67 9.76
N GLY A 143 4.52 -1.47 9.21
CA GLY A 143 4.10 -1.11 7.86
C GLY A 143 5.17 -1.47 6.83
N ALA A 144 4.78 -1.97 5.66
CA ALA A 144 5.66 -2.36 4.57
C ALA A 144 5.09 -1.87 3.22
N THR A 145 5.47 -0.67 2.77
CA THR A 145 4.84 0.01 1.64
C THR A 145 5.79 0.37 0.49
N ASN A 146 5.30 0.24 -0.75
CA ASN A 146 5.97 0.74 -1.95
C ASN A 146 5.69 2.23 -2.22
N GLY A 147 4.96 2.90 -1.36
CA GLY A 147 4.58 4.29 -1.52
C GLY A 147 5.74 5.29 -1.54
N ILE A 148 5.40 6.55 -1.76
CA ILE A 148 6.32 7.69 -1.76
C ILE A 148 6.45 8.18 -0.32
N THR A 149 7.68 8.44 0.13
CA THR A 149 7.99 8.79 1.53
C THR A 149 7.17 9.98 2.05
N ALA A 150 7.14 11.08 1.30
CA ALA A 150 6.40 12.28 1.71
C ALA A 150 4.90 12.02 1.85
N ILE A 151 4.34 11.21 0.93
CA ILE A 151 2.93 10.83 0.95
C ILE A 151 2.65 9.94 2.16
N GLN A 152 3.36 8.83 2.31
CA GLN A 152 3.07 7.86 3.38
C GLN A 152 3.31 8.46 4.77
N THR A 153 4.36 9.25 4.94
CA THR A 153 4.59 9.95 6.21
C THR A 153 3.45 10.90 6.55
N GLY A 154 2.98 11.69 5.58
CA GLY A 154 1.87 12.61 5.78
C GLY A 154 0.54 11.89 6.05
N ARG A 155 0.21 10.85 5.25
CA ARG A 155 -1.00 10.05 5.42
C ARG A 155 -1.05 9.40 6.80
N MET A 156 0.04 8.80 7.23
CA MET A 156 0.11 8.19 8.57
C MET A 156 0.01 9.23 9.68
N ALA A 157 0.58 10.43 9.53
CA ALA A 157 0.43 11.50 10.51
C ALA A 157 -1.01 12.00 10.65
N ASN A 158 -1.86 11.80 9.62
CA ASN A 158 -3.28 12.16 9.60
C ASN A 158 -4.21 10.95 9.81
N SER A 159 -3.66 9.78 10.14
CA SER A 159 -4.43 8.54 10.32
C SER A 159 -4.47 8.11 11.78
N ASP A 160 -5.62 7.61 12.20
CA ASP A 160 -5.86 7.06 13.54
C ASP A 160 -5.13 5.73 13.80
N ILE A 161 -4.71 5.03 12.75
CA ILE A 161 -3.95 3.77 12.87
C ILE A 161 -2.45 3.98 13.12
N SER A 162 -1.93 5.19 12.98
CA SER A 162 -0.49 5.45 13.13
C SER A 162 0.11 4.95 14.46
N PRO A 163 -0.56 5.08 15.62
CA PRO A 163 0.00 4.65 16.90
C PRO A 163 0.24 3.15 17.06
N TYR A 164 -0.37 2.32 16.22
CA TYR A 164 -0.24 0.86 16.32
C TYR A 164 1.07 0.31 15.75
N PHE A 165 1.75 1.09 14.90
CA PHE A 165 2.94 0.63 14.20
C PHE A 165 4.22 0.86 15.00
N ASN A 166 4.97 -0.22 15.25
CA ASN A 166 6.33 -0.13 15.81
C ASN A 166 7.27 0.61 14.83
N HIS A 167 7.12 0.35 13.53
CA HIS A 167 7.83 1.07 12.47
C HIS A 167 7.11 0.92 11.12
N ILE A 168 7.38 1.87 10.19
CA ILE A 168 6.88 1.81 8.81
C ILE A 168 8.04 1.82 7.84
N PHE A 169 8.23 0.71 7.14
CA PHE A 169 9.24 0.51 6.13
C PHE A 169 8.74 1.01 4.77
N ILE A 170 9.34 2.09 4.30
CA ILE A 170 8.97 2.73 3.03
C ILE A 170 10.06 2.42 2.02
N SER A 171 9.72 1.78 0.91
CA SER A 171 10.65 1.30 -0.12
C SER A 171 11.63 2.37 -0.61
N GLU A 172 11.19 3.61 -0.74
CA GLU A 172 12.04 4.73 -1.16
C GLU A 172 13.18 5.01 -0.17
N LYS A 173 12.94 4.90 1.15
CA LYS A 173 13.98 5.01 2.19
C LYS A 173 14.87 3.77 2.24
N MET A 174 14.30 2.61 1.92
CA MET A 174 15.00 1.34 1.93
C MET A 174 15.92 1.15 0.72
N GLY A 175 15.69 1.88 -0.38
CA GLY A 175 16.41 1.72 -1.65
C GLY A 175 16.15 0.38 -2.34
N THR A 176 15.07 -0.29 -2.00
CA THR A 176 14.56 -1.55 -2.55
C THR A 176 13.05 -1.59 -2.33
N GLN A 177 12.31 -2.41 -3.06
CA GLN A 177 10.86 -2.42 -3.02
C GLN A 177 10.27 -3.83 -3.16
N LYS A 178 9.04 -4.03 -2.73
CA LYS A 178 8.28 -5.24 -3.04
C LYS A 178 8.07 -5.35 -4.55
N PRO A 179 8.26 -6.52 -5.21
CA PRO A 179 8.43 -7.85 -4.62
C PRO A 179 9.90 -8.32 -4.43
N GLU A 180 10.88 -7.44 -4.37
CA GLU A 180 12.28 -7.83 -4.18
C GLU A 180 12.48 -8.46 -2.79
N ALA A 181 13.12 -9.65 -2.72
CA ALA A 181 13.45 -10.30 -1.44
C ALA A 181 14.31 -9.39 -0.55
N LEU A 182 15.21 -8.62 -1.16
CA LEU A 182 16.07 -7.66 -0.46
C LEU A 182 15.30 -6.64 0.39
N PHE A 183 14.06 -6.29 0.01
CA PHE A 183 13.23 -5.41 0.81
C PHE A 183 12.93 -6.02 2.18
N TYR A 184 12.56 -7.28 2.23
CA TYR A 184 12.26 -8.01 3.47
C TYR A 184 13.53 -8.36 4.26
N GLU A 185 14.64 -8.66 3.59
CA GLU A 185 15.94 -8.84 4.24
C GLU A 185 16.35 -7.59 5.03
N LYS A 186 16.21 -6.40 4.42
CA LYS A 186 16.48 -5.13 5.09
C LYS A 186 15.50 -4.80 6.22
N ILE A 187 14.26 -5.26 6.16
CA ILE A 187 13.31 -5.20 7.28
C ILE A 187 13.82 -6.06 8.43
N ALA A 188 14.19 -7.29 8.14
CA ALA A 188 14.71 -8.23 9.13
C ALA A 188 15.96 -7.71 9.87
N GLU A 189 16.84 -6.99 9.16
CA GLU A 189 18.04 -6.37 9.75
C GLU A 189 17.71 -5.24 10.76
N GLN A 190 16.52 -4.63 10.67
CA GLN A 190 16.12 -3.48 11.49
C GLN A 190 15.21 -3.83 12.66
N ILE A 191 14.66 -5.04 12.69
CA ILE A 191 13.77 -5.50 13.77
C ILE A 191 14.60 -6.42 14.68
N ALA A 192 14.64 -6.09 15.97
CA ALA A 192 15.32 -6.93 16.95
C ALA A 192 14.65 -8.32 17.07
N ASP A 193 15.45 -9.36 17.16
CA ASP A 193 14.99 -10.76 17.30
C ASP A 193 14.00 -11.21 16.20
N PHE A 194 14.07 -10.59 15.01
CA PHE A 194 13.20 -10.95 13.87
C PHE A 194 13.47 -12.39 13.42
N ASP A 195 12.40 -13.15 13.33
CA ASP A 195 12.40 -14.52 12.83
C ASP A 195 11.42 -14.64 11.67
N LEU A 196 11.91 -14.94 10.47
CA LEU A 196 11.11 -15.13 9.27
C LEU A 196 9.99 -16.15 9.46
N SER A 197 10.26 -17.21 10.25
CA SER A 197 9.25 -18.25 10.52
C SER A 197 8.10 -17.78 11.44
N GLN A 198 8.27 -16.63 12.07
CA GLN A 198 7.28 -15.98 12.92
C GLN A 198 6.77 -14.67 12.31
N ALA A 199 7.05 -14.44 11.05
CA ALA A 199 6.65 -13.24 10.35
C ALA A 199 5.56 -13.53 9.31
N LEU A 200 4.62 -12.60 9.15
CA LEU A 200 3.49 -12.70 8.23
C LEU A 200 3.32 -11.40 7.47
N MET A 201 3.30 -11.46 6.13
CA MET A 201 2.94 -10.33 5.27
C MET A 201 1.46 -10.32 4.98
N ILE A 202 0.79 -9.18 5.17
CA ILE A 202 -0.61 -8.98 4.85
C ILE A 202 -0.73 -7.83 3.84
N GLY A 203 -1.31 -8.07 2.67
CA GLY A 203 -1.46 -7.03 1.65
C GLY A 203 -2.42 -7.42 0.53
N ASP A 204 -2.78 -6.43 -0.31
CA ASP A 204 -3.77 -6.59 -1.38
C ASP A 204 -3.15 -6.93 -2.74
N SER A 205 -1.85 -6.67 -2.95
CA SER A 205 -1.18 -6.90 -4.23
C SER A 205 -0.59 -8.29 -4.34
N LEU A 206 -1.13 -9.12 -5.27
CA LEU A 206 -0.54 -10.42 -5.59
C LEU A 206 0.90 -10.29 -6.14
N THR A 207 1.17 -9.22 -6.90
CA THR A 207 2.46 -9.02 -7.58
C THR A 207 3.52 -8.34 -6.71
N ALA A 208 3.13 -7.57 -5.71
CA ALA A 208 4.05 -6.92 -4.79
C ALA A 208 4.13 -7.64 -3.45
N ASP A 209 3.00 -7.76 -2.73
CA ASP A 209 2.97 -8.26 -1.36
C ASP A 209 3.17 -9.78 -1.29
N ILE A 210 2.29 -10.51 -1.99
CA ILE A 210 2.29 -11.97 -1.92
C ILE A 210 3.50 -12.55 -2.65
N ALA A 211 3.79 -12.08 -3.87
CA ALA A 211 4.99 -12.49 -4.58
C ALA A 211 6.26 -12.12 -3.83
N GLY A 212 6.29 -10.92 -3.22
CA GLY A 212 7.44 -10.47 -2.44
C GLY A 212 7.67 -11.31 -1.20
N ALA A 213 6.62 -11.62 -0.44
CA ALA A 213 6.70 -12.52 0.71
C ALA A 213 7.21 -13.91 0.29
N ASN A 214 6.65 -14.48 -0.80
CA ASN A 214 7.10 -15.76 -1.32
C ASN A 214 8.59 -15.73 -1.73
N ASN A 215 9.04 -14.66 -2.40
CA ASN A 215 10.44 -14.48 -2.80
C ASN A 215 11.40 -14.42 -1.60
N ALA A 216 10.93 -13.90 -0.48
CA ALA A 216 11.69 -13.79 0.77
C ALA A 216 11.52 -15.00 1.72
N GLY A 217 10.62 -15.93 1.40
CA GLY A 217 10.33 -17.09 2.24
C GLY A 217 9.45 -16.79 3.45
N LEU A 218 8.67 -15.69 3.41
CA LEU A 218 7.66 -15.38 4.41
C LEU A 218 6.31 -15.99 4.05
N ASP A 219 5.53 -16.33 5.07
CA ASP A 219 4.10 -16.59 4.91
C ASP A 219 3.35 -15.29 4.58
N SER A 220 2.22 -15.40 3.88
CA SER A 220 1.45 -14.24 3.49
C SER A 220 -0.06 -14.46 3.50
N ILE A 221 -0.80 -13.38 3.72
CA ILE A 221 -2.26 -13.30 3.57
C ILE A 221 -2.60 -12.30 2.46
N TRP A 222 -3.29 -12.77 1.44
CA TRP A 222 -3.84 -11.89 0.43
C TRP A 222 -5.15 -11.25 0.90
N TYR A 223 -5.10 -9.95 1.19
CA TYR A 223 -6.28 -9.15 1.47
C TYR A 223 -7.07 -8.92 0.17
N ASN A 224 -8.21 -9.58 0.03
CA ASN A 224 -8.99 -9.59 -1.21
C ASN A 224 -10.50 -9.34 -0.94
N PRO A 225 -10.88 -8.14 -0.50
CA PRO A 225 -12.29 -7.82 -0.18
C PRO A 225 -13.19 -7.86 -1.41
N LYS A 226 -12.63 -7.62 -2.60
CA LYS A 226 -13.36 -7.63 -3.88
C LYS A 226 -13.56 -9.05 -4.44
N LYS A 227 -13.07 -10.09 -3.76
CA LYS A 227 -13.14 -11.51 -4.17
C LYS A 227 -12.65 -11.75 -5.60
N LEU A 228 -11.57 -11.09 -5.98
CA LEU A 228 -10.96 -11.26 -7.29
C LEU A 228 -10.43 -12.69 -7.44
N MET A 229 -10.52 -13.23 -8.66
CA MET A 229 -9.91 -14.53 -8.93
C MET A 229 -8.39 -14.39 -8.99
N ASN A 230 -7.67 -15.29 -8.32
CA ASN A 230 -6.23 -15.39 -8.51
C ASN A 230 -5.94 -16.08 -9.84
N ASN A 231 -5.60 -15.29 -10.85
CA ASN A 231 -5.18 -15.77 -12.17
C ASN A 231 -3.65 -15.74 -12.34
N SER A 232 -2.92 -15.47 -11.26
CA SER A 232 -1.46 -15.47 -11.23
C SER A 232 -0.90 -16.84 -10.85
N SER A 233 0.39 -17.03 -11.06
CA SER A 233 1.15 -18.20 -10.59
C SER A 233 1.71 -18.02 -9.16
N VAL A 234 1.27 -16.97 -8.48
CA VAL A 234 1.69 -16.62 -7.12
C VAL A 234 0.86 -17.36 -6.09
#